data_842ca68c62ee2eddaac0306ca213b1f0
#
_entry.id   842ca68c62ee2eddaac0306ca213b1f0
#
_cell.length_a   1.000
_cell.length_b   1.000
_cell.length_c   1.000
_cell.angle_alpha   90.00
_cell.angle_beta   90.00
_cell.angle_gamma   90.00
#
_symmetry.space_group_name_H-M   'P 1'
#
loop_
_entity.id
_entity.type
_entity.pdbx_description
1 polymer ?
#
loop_
_entity_poly.entity_id
_entity_poly.type
_entity_poly.pdbx_seq_one_letter_code
_entity_poly.pdbx_strand_id
1 'polypeptide(L)'
;MTSKVRGEPATSSARPRSERPGTGRRLIEVAGRIFAEKGFDGATGVEICRRAGVNAAAINYHFGGMQGLYEAVLEEARRRLPSLEAFSAAATGDADARDRLRALLALAVSILTGPTSRSWVLRVMGREIIAPSPAFERLVLNPEGVPRVRLFKTMIAEIMHLPVDDPAVARGCISVLAPCQLMLIANRDVVSRAYPELDLSPSGGPALVAHLAAFALAGLDAIAAAAKA
;
A
#
# COMPACT_ATOMS: atom_id res chain seq x y z
N MET A 1 -0.46 48.64 -66.07
CA MET A 1 -0.48 47.16 -65.96
C MET A 1 -0.13 46.81 -64.52
N THR A 2 -1.16 46.57 -63.72
CA THR A 2 -1.05 46.34 -62.27
C THR A 2 -1.31 44.85 -62.00
N SER A 3 -0.25 44.13 -61.56
CA SER A 3 -0.35 42.73 -61.17
C SER A 3 -0.78 42.62 -59.71
N LYS A 4 -1.89 41.94 -59.51
CA LYS A 4 -2.54 41.70 -58.21
C LYS A 4 -1.99 40.39 -57.62
N VAL A 5 -1.10 40.47 -56.62
CA VAL A 5 -0.62 39.28 -55.87
C VAL A 5 -1.70 38.88 -54.89
N ARG A 6 -2.20 37.64 -55.03
CA ARG A 6 -3.13 37.02 -54.10
C ARG A 6 -2.33 36.50 -52.89
N GLY A 7 -2.66 36.97 -51.71
CA GLY A 7 -2.19 36.41 -50.46
C GLY A 7 -2.88 35.06 -50.17
N GLU A 8 -2.12 34.04 -49.95
CA GLU A 8 -2.56 32.74 -49.42
C GLU A 8 -2.91 32.89 -47.95
N PRO A 9 -3.96 32.21 -47.43
CA PRO A 9 -4.26 32.17 -46.02
C PRO A 9 -3.29 31.20 -45.32
N ALA A 10 -2.56 31.72 -44.36
CA ALA A 10 -1.73 30.91 -43.45
C ALA A 10 -2.60 29.94 -42.63
N THR A 11 -2.59 28.68 -42.98
CA THR A 11 -3.13 27.60 -42.17
C THR A 11 -2.25 27.47 -40.90
N SER A 12 -2.73 28.04 -39.81
CA SER A 12 -2.20 27.80 -38.47
C SER A 12 -2.47 26.34 -38.09
N SER A 13 -1.53 25.47 -38.39
CA SER A 13 -1.47 24.12 -37.83
C SER A 13 -1.11 24.24 -36.35
N ALA A 14 -2.13 24.23 -35.49
CA ALA A 14 -1.92 24.03 -34.06
C ALA A 14 -1.23 22.67 -33.86
N ARG A 15 0.08 22.66 -33.69
CA ARG A 15 0.84 21.50 -33.26
C ARG A 15 0.21 20.99 -31.95
N PRO A 16 -0.09 19.68 -31.84
CA PRO A 16 -0.53 19.12 -30.57
C PRO A 16 0.55 19.45 -29.53
N ARG A 17 0.14 20.09 -28.43
CA ARG A 17 1.02 20.37 -27.30
C ARG A 17 1.66 19.04 -26.90
N SER A 18 2.96 18.91 -27.16
CA SER A 18 3.76 17.77 -26.72
C SER A 18 3.49 17.54 -25.24
N GLU A 19 3.02 16.36 -24.92
CA GLU A 19 2.73 15.92 -23.56
C GLU A 19 3.97 16.17 -22.70
N ARG A 20 3.80 16.91 -21.61
CA ARG A 20 4.87 17.13 -20.66
C ARG A 20 5.25 15.77 -20.08
N PRO A 21 6.54 15.38 -20.13
CA PRO A 21 7.01 14.16 -19.48
C PRO A 21 6.56 14.18 -18.03
N GLY A 22 5.75 13.21 -17.61
CA GLY A 22 5.24 13.14 -16.23
C GLY A 22 3.73 13.32 -16.04
N THR A 23 2.92 13.54 -17.11
CA THR A 23 1.44 13.67 -17.00
C THR A 23 0.83 12.44 -16.31
N GLY A 24 1.19 11.23 -16.74
CA GLY A 24 0.71 9.99 -16.13
C GLY A 24 1.07 9.90 -14.64
N ARG A 25 2.32 10.21 -14.29
CA ARG A 25 2.75 10.22 -12.87
C ARG A 25 1.98 11.24 -12.04
N ARG A 26 1.73 12.44 -12.58
CA ARG A 26 0.93 13.46 -11.89
C ARG A 26 -0.51 13.03 -11.71
N LEU A 27 -1.11 12.35 -12.69
CA LEU A 27 -2.45 11.76 -12.58
C LEU A 27 -2.49 10.72 -11.45
N ILE A 28 -1.52 9.80 -11.36
CA ILE A 28 -1.43 8.81 -10.28
C ILE A 28 -1.36 9.49 -8.91
N GLU A 29 -0.51 10.51 -8.74
CA GLU A 29 -0.38 11.22 -7.47
C GLU A 29 -1.68 11.92 -7.03
N VAL A 30 -2.34 12.60 -7.96
CA VAL A 30 -3.60 13.30 -7.68
C VAL A 30 -4.73 12.30 -7.43
N ALA A 31 -4.83 11.28 -8.28
CA ALA A 31 -5.83 10.24 -8.14
C ALA A 31 -5.67 9.47 -6.82
N GLY A 32 -4.43 9.12 -6.44
CA GLY A 32 -4.14 8.44 -5.18
C GLY A 32 -4.65 9.22 -3.96
N ARG A 33 -4.49 10.54 -3.94
CA ARG A 33 -5.04 11.40 -2.88
C ARG A 33 -6.57 11.39 -2.87
N ILE A 34 -7.21 11.51 -4.04
CA ILE A 34 -8.67 11.53 -4.16
C ILE A 34 -9.26 10.17 -3.78
N PHE A 35 -8.67 9.07 -4.25
CA PHE A 35 -9.10 7.72 -3.86
C PHE A 35 -8.89 7.46 -2.36
N ALA A 36 -7.81 7.95 -1.78
CA ALA A 36 -7.59 7.89 -0.34
C ALA A 36 -8.66 8.64 0.47
N GLU A 37 -9.14 9.78 -0.05
CA GLU A 37 -10.17 10.60 0.59
C GLU A 37 -11.58 10.03 0.41
N LYS A 38 -11.95 9.65 -0.82
CA LYS A 38 -13.33 9.37 -1.24
C LYS A 38 -13.61 7.92 -1.63
N GLY A 39 -12.58 7.08 -1.77
CA GLY A 39 -12.68 5.76 -2.38
C GLY A 39 -12.79 5.83 -3.91
N PHE A 40 -12.87 4.66 -4.54
CA PHE A 40 -13.02 4.57 -6.00
C PHE A 40 -14.34 5.15 -6.48
N ASP A 41 -15.46 4.76 -5.86
CA ASP A 41 -16.81 5.15 -6.29
C ASP A 41 -17.10 6.64 -6.07
N GLY A 42 -16.48 7.26 -5.07
CA GLY A 42 -16.63 8.69 -4.78
C GLY A 42 -15.72 9.60 -5.61
N ALA A 43 -14.83 9.05 -6.43
CA ALA A 43 -13.90 9.80 -7.24
C ALA A 43 -14.41 9.96 -8.68
N THR A 44 -14.21 11.14 -9.29
CA THR A 44 -14.57 11.38 -10.69
C THR A 44 -13.36 11.76 -11.53
N GLY A 45 -13.32 11.30 -12.78
CA GLY A 45 -12.27 11.65 -13.74
C GLY A 45 -12.16 13.15 -13.98
N VAL A 46 -13.28 13.87 -13.95
CA VAL A 46 -13.32 15.33 -14.08
C VAL A 46 -12.58 16.00 -12.92
N GLU A 47 -12.84 15.59 -11.68
CA GLU A 47 -12.16 16.13 -10.51
C GLU A 47 -10.67 15.85 -10.55
N ILE A 48 -10.28 14.61 -10.90
CA ILE A 48 -8.88 14.19 -10.98
C ILE A 48 -8.15 15.03 -12.04
N CYS A 49 -8.68 15.14 -13.26
CA CYS A 49 -8.08 15.92 -14.33
C CYS A 49 -7.98 17.40 -13.98
N ARG A 50 -9.02 17.98 -13.37
CA ARG A 50 -9.02 19.36 -12.90
C ARG A 50 -7.93 19.62 -11.86
N ARG A 51 -7.83 18.77 -10.82
CA ARG A 51 -6.79 18.88 -9.78
C ARG A 51 -5.38 18.61 -10.32
N ALA A 52 -5.26 17.72 -11.32
CA ALA A 52 -3.99 17.46 -12.00
C ALA A 52 -3.61 18.52 -13.03
N GLY A 53 -4.48 19.45 -13.37
CA GLY A 53 -4.24 20.47 -14.39
C GLY A 53 -4.00 19.89 -15.79
N VAL A 54 -4.79 18.85 -16.16
CA VAL A 54 -4.69 18.15 -17.44
C VAL A 54 -6.04 18.10 -18.15
N ASN A 55 -6.04 17.78 -19.44
CA ASN A 55 -7.24 17.59 -20.23
C ASN A 55 -8.06 16.38 -19.75
N ALA A 56 -9.39 16.45 -19.84
CA ALA A 56 -10.30 15.36 -19.46
C ALA A 56 -10.02 14.04 -20.19
N ALA A 57 -9.50 14.07 -21.42
CA ALA A 57 -9.12 12.88 -22.18
C ALA A 57 -7.86 12.18 -21.68
N ALA A 58 -7.07 12.82 -20.80
CA ALA A 58 -5.75 12.30 -20.37
C ALA A 58 -5.86 10.97 -19.62
N ILE A 59 -6.91 10.75 -18.83
CA ILE A 59 -7.13 9.47 -18.13
C ILE A 59 -7.33 8.34 -19.12
N ASN A 60 -8.21 8.53 -20.13
CA ASN A 60 -8.45 7.51 -21.16
C ASN A 60 -7.20 7.25 -21.98
N TYR A 61 -6.44 8.29 -22.31
CA TYR A 61 -5.21 8.17 -23.09
C TYR A 61 -4.13 7.38 -22.36
N HIS A 62 -3.87 7.70 -21.08
CA HIS A 62 -2.75 7.08 -20.33
C HIS A 62 -3.13 5.77 -19.67
N PHE A 63 -4.40 5.56 -19.32
CA PHE A 63 -4.82 4.45 -18.47
C PHE A 63 -6.00 3.65 -19.00
N GLY A 64 -6.59 4.03 -20.16
CA GLY A 64 -7.75 3.36 -20.70
C GLY A 64 -9.05 3.61 -19.92
N GLY A 65 -9.05 4.53 -18.95
CA GLY A 65 -10.21 4.88 -18.13
C GLY A 65 -9.93 4.91 -16.62
N MET A 66 -11.00 5.12 -15.85
CA MET A 66 -10.91 5.24 -14.39
C MET A 66 -10.41 3.96 -13.72
N GLN A 67 -10.82 2.79 -14.20
CA GLN A 67 -10.40 1.50 -13.68
C GLN A 67 -8.88 1.29 -13.86
N GLY A 68 -8.35 1.54 -15.06
CA GLY A 68 -6.92 1.45 -15.32
C GLY A 68 -6.10 2.48 -14.54
N LEU A 69 -6.64 3.68 -14.30
CA LEU A 69 -6.01 4.66 -13.41
C LEU A 69 -5.96 4.15 -11.96
N TYR A 70 -7.04 3.52 -11.48
CA TYR A 70 -7.06 2.94 -10.14
C TYR A 70 -6.05 1.80 -9.97
N GLU A 71 -5.98 0.90 -10.94
CA GLU A 71 -4.97 -0.18 -10.98
C GLU A 71 -3.54 0.39 -10.98
N ALA A 72 -3.28 1.45 -11.74
CA ALA A 72 -1.99 2.13 -11.73
C ALA A 72 -1.67 2.80 -10.37
N VAL A 73 -2.68 3.31 -9.67
CA VAL A 73 -2.54 3.87 -8.31
C VAL A 73 -2.22 2.78 -7.31
N LEU A 74 -2.89 1.62 -7.36
CA LEU A 74 -2.60 0.48 -6.49
C LEU A 74 -1.19 -0.07 -6.74
N GLU A 75 -0.77 -0.18 -8.00
CA GLU A 75 0.57 -0.63 -8.35
C GLU A 75 1.65 0.37 -7.89
N GLU A 76 1.40 1.68 -7.99
CA GLU A 76 2.30 2.69 -7.44
C GLU A 76 2.35 2.62 -5.91
N ALA A 77 1.21 2.37 -5.24
CA ALA A 77 1.18 2.16 -3.80
C ALA A 77 2.01 0.94 -3.40
N ARG A 78 1.87 -0.19 -4.12
CA ARG A 78 2.67 -1.40 -3.92
C ARG A 78 4.17 -1.14 -4.06
N ARG A 79 4.58 -0.38 -5.07
CA ARG A 79 6.01 -0.05 -5.31
C ARG A 79 6.62 0.83 -4.22
N ARG A 80 5.82 1.61 -3.49
CA ARG A 80 6.27 2.45 -2.37
C ARG A 80 6.29 1.71 -1.04
N LEU A 81 5.72 0.51 -0.99
CA LEU A 81 5.83 -0.40 0.14
C LEU A 81 7.08 -1.28 -0.02
N PRO A 82 7.58 -1.92 1.05
CA PRO A 82 8.71 -2.81 0.97
C PRO A 82 8.54 -3.87 -0.10
N SER A 83 9.59 -4.11 -0.87
CA SER A 83 9.58 -5.11 -1.94
C SER A 83 9.44 -6.53 -1.40
N LEU A 84 9.15 -7.48 -2.30
CA LEU A 84 9.16 -8.91 -1.95
C LEU A 84 10.55 -9.34 -1.45
N GLU A 85 11.63 -8.79 -2.04
CA GLU A 85 12.99 -9.10 -1.63
C GLU A 85 13.27 -8.63 -0.20
N ALA A 86 12.87 -7.39 0.16
CA ALA A 86 13.03 -6.88 1.53
C ALA A 86 12.24 -7.70 2.54
N PHE A 87 11.00 -8.08 2.19
CA PHE A 87 10.18 -8.98 2.99
C PHE A 87 10.80 -10.38 3.10
N SER A 88 11.25 -10.96 1.98
CA SER A 88 11.87 -12.29 1.96
C SER A 88 13.16 -12.30 2.77
N ALA A 89 14.02 -11.28 2.61
CA ALA A 89 15.27 -11.18 3.39
C ALA A 89 14.99 -11.16 4.90
N ALA A 90 13.96 -10.43 5.33
CA ALA A 90 13.56 -10.43 6.75
C ALA A 90 12.93 -11.76 7.19
N ALA A 91 12.20 -12.46 6.29
CA ALA A 91 11.47 -13.67 6.63
C ALA A 91 12.30 -14.97 6.54
N THR A 92 13.40 -15.01 5.76
CA THR A 92 14.14 -16.23 5.40
C THR A 92 15.62 -16.20 5.76
N GLY A 93 16.12 -15.18 6.47
CA GLY A 93 17.52 -15.10 6.90
C GLY A 93 17.90 -16.23 7.87
N ASP A 94 19.21 -16.41 8.11
CA ASP A 94 19.77 -17.43 9.01
C ASP A 94 19.46 -17.20 10.51
N ALA A 95 18.81 -16.07 10.81
CA ALA A 95 18.38 -15.75 12.17
C ALA A 95 17.26 -16.67 12.66
N ASP A 96 17.12 -16.81 13.97
CA ASP A 96 15.99 -17.49 14.60
C ASP A 96 14.65 -16.89 14.10
N ALA A 97 13.64 -17.74 13.96
CA ALA A 97 12.30 -17.35 13.51
C ALA A 97 11.68 -16.22 14.34
N ARG A 98 12.00 -16.16 15.65
CA ARG A 98 11.57 -15.07 16.54
C ARG A 98 12.24 -13.73 16.19
N ASP A 99 13.51 -13.76 15.82
CA ASP A 99 14.25 -12.56 15.40
C ASP A 99 13.80 -12.11 14.00
N ARG A 100 13.50 -13.05 13.11
CA ARG A 100 12.90 -12.76 11.80
C ARG A 100 11.52 -12.10 11.97
N LEU A 101 10.69 -12.55 12.91
CA LEU A 101 9.42 -11.88 13.22
C LEU A 101 9.64 -10.45 13.72
N ARG A 102 10.61 -10.22 14.61
CA ARG A 102 10.98 -8.86 15.06
C ARG A 102 11.40 -7.96 13.90
N ALA A 103 12.19 -8.49 12.96
CA ALA A 103 12.60 -7.76 11.76
C ALA A 103 11.41 -7.39 10.87
N LEU A 104 10.45 -8.29 10.65
CA LEU A 104 9.24 -8.01 9.90
C LEU A 104 8.34 -7.00 10.60
N LEU A 105 8.19 -7.07 11.92
CA LEU A 105 7.46 -6.06 12.70
C LEU A 105 8.16 -4.70 12.63
N ALA A 106 9.50 -4.66 12.69
CA ALA A 106 10.25 -3.42 12.52
C ALA A 106 10.02 -2.80 11.13
N LEU A 107 9.99 -3.61 10.08
CA LEU A 107 9.67 -3.18 8.73
C LEU A 107 8.25 -2.61 8.64
N ALA A 108 7.25 -3.29 9.21
CA ALA A 108 5.87 -2.81 9.25
C ALA A 108 5.73 -1.50 10.04
N VAL A 109 6.33 -1.42 11.23
CA VAL A 109 6.30 -0.22 12.08
C VAL A 109 7.00 0.95 11.40
N SER A 110 8.11 0.74 10.68
CA SER A 110 8.79 1.81 9.95
C SER A 110 7.91 2.47 8.88
N ILE A 111 7.02 1.71 8.25
CA ILE A 111 6.03 2.23 7.30
C ILE A 111 4.94 3.02 8.05
N LEU A 112 4.47 2.47 9.16
CA LEU A 112 3.39 3.05 9.97
C LEU A 112 3.82 4.33 10.69
N THR A 113 5.07 4.47 11.09
CA THR A 113 5.59 5.63 11.83
C THR A 113 6.36 6.62 10.95
N GLY A 114 6.85 6.16 9.80
CA GLY A 114 7.68 6.94 8.87
C GLY A 114 6.90 7.97 8.05
N PRO A 115 7.59 8.71 7.16
CA PRO A 115 6.97 9.72 6.30
C PRO A 115 5.83 9.19 5.43
N THR A 116 5.91 7.92 5.01
CA THR A 116 4.89 7.23 4.22
C THR A 116 3.56 7.12 4.97
N SER A 117 3.59 7.12 6.30
CA SER A 117 2.38 6.97 7.13
C SER A 117 1.32 8.08 6.91
N ARG A 118 1.76 9.27 6.49
CA ARG A 118 0.88 10.40 6.15
C ARG A 118 0.56 10.48 4.67
N SER A 119 1.10 9.57 3.85
CA SER A 119 0.87 9.57 2.41
C SER A 119 -0.49 8.96 2.05
N TRP A 120 -0.95 9.24 0.84
CA TRP A 120 -2.15 8.62 0.30
C TRP A 120 -2.01 7.09 0.16
N VAL A 121 -0.78 6.58 0.06
CA VAL A 121 -0.46 5.15 -0.14
C VAL A 121 -1.10 4.29 0.95
N LEU A 122 -0.82 4.59 2.22
CA LEU A 122 -1.36 3.78 3.32
C LEU A 122 -2.88 3.91 3.46
N ARG A 123 -3.45 5.08 3.14
CA ARG A 123 -4.90 5.28 3.18
C ARG A 123 -5.63 4.49 2.09
N VAL A 124 -5.07 4.46 0.87
CA VAL A 124 -5.64 3.62 -0.21
C VAL A 124 -5.53 2.15 0.15
N MET A 125 -4.36 1.69 0.60
CA MET A 125 -4.16 0.29 1.01
C MET A 125 -5.05 -0.09 2.20
N GLY A 126 -5.23 0.79 3.17
CA GLY A 126 -6.15 0.56 4.31
C GLY A 126 -7.60 0.40 3.88
N ARG A 127 -8.07 1.17 2.88
CA ARG A 127 -9.42 0.97 2.30
C ARG A 127 -9.57 -0.39 1.64
N GLU A 128 -8.58 -0.82 0.91
CA GLU A 128 -8.57 -2.13 0.25
C GLU A 128 -8.55 -3.31 1.24
N ILE A 129 -7.98 -3.13 2.43
CA ILE A 129 -8.07 -4.15 3.50
C ILE A 129 -9.50 -4.29 4.03
N ILE A 130 -10.25 -3.17 4.13
CA ILE A 130 -11.63 -3.18 4.64
C ILE A 130 -12.62 -3.63 3.59
N ALA A 131 -12.45 -3.16 2.34
CA ALA A 131 -13.35 -3.42 1.23
C ALA A 131 -12.52 -3.65 -0.04
N PRO A 132 -12.02 -4.87 -0.25
CA PRO A 132 -11.12 -5.18 -1.35
C PRO A 132 -11.81 -5.03 -2.69
N SER A 133 -11.15 -4.31 -3.61
CA SER A 133 -11.58 -4.25 -5.01
C SER A 133 -11.07 -5.46 -5.79
N PRO A 134 -11.69 -5.82 -6.93
CA PRO A 134 -11.15 -6.85 -7.82
C PRO A 134 -9.74 -6.58 -8.30
N ALA A 135 -9.33 -5.30 -8.39
CA ALA A 135 -7.97 -4.90 -8.72
C ALA A 135 -6.99 -5.26 -7.59
N PHE A 136 -7.37 -5.02 -6.35
CA PHE A 136 -6.56 -5.35 -5.19
C PHE A 136 -6.47 -6.88 -4.98
N GLU A 137 -7.56 -7.61 -5.16
CA GLU A 137 -7.55 -9.07 -5.11
C GLU A 137 -6.53 -9.65 -6.10
N ARG A 138 -6.54 -9.17 -7.36
CA ARG A 138 -5.54 -9.56 -8.35
C ARG A 138 -4.11 -9.20 -7.93
N LEU A 139 -3.93 -8.05 -7.28
CA LEU A 139 -2.63 -7.59 -6.79
C LEU A 139 -2.09 -8.46 -5.66
N VAL A 140 -2.94 -8.89 -4.73
CA VAL A 140 -2.56 -9.72 -3.57
C VAL A 140 -2.37 -11.18 -3.96
N LEU A 141 -3.24 -11.70 -4.84
CA LEU A 141 -3.22 -13.10 -5.29
C LEU A 141 -2.31 -13.33 -6.50
N ASN A 142 -1.52 -12.33 -6.90
CA ASN A 142 -0.53 -12.46 -7.96
C ASN A 142 0.64 -13.38 -7.54
N PRO A 143 1.55 -13.75 -8.48
CA PRO A 143 2.71 -14.57 -8.18
C PRO A 143 3.66 -14.04 -7.10
N GLU A 144 3.59 -12.76 -6.75
CA GLU A 144 4.39 -12.16 -5.65
C GLU A 144 3.66 -12.13 -4.30
N GLY A 145 2.31 -12.04 -4.30
CA GLY A 145 1.51 -11.97 -3.08
C GLY A 145 1.42 -13.31 -2.35
N VAL A 146 1.12 -14.38 -3.08
CA VAL A 146 1.02 -15.75 -2.52
C VAL A 146 2.32 -16.22 -1.84
N PRO A 147 3.52 -16.01 -2.41
CA PRO A 147 4.77 -16.31 -1.73
C PRO A 147 4.95 -15.61 -0.39
N ARG A 148 4.56 -14.32 -0.26
CA ARG A 148 4.64 -13.57 1.00
C ARG A 148 3.79 -14.20 2.10
N VAL A 149 2.55 -14.55 1.80
CA VAL A 149 1.64 -15.22 2.73
C VAL A 149 2.24 -16.55 3.18
N ARG A 150 2.77 -17.34 2.24
CA ARG A 150 3.39 -18.63 2.53
C ARG A 150 4.63 -18.47 3.41
N LEU A 151 5.55 -17.57 3.09
CA LEU A 151 6.75 -17.29 3.88
C LEU A 151 6.39 -16.90 5.32
N PHE A 152 5.43 -15.98 5.48
CA PHE A 152 4.98 -15.55 6.79
C PHE A 152 4.36 -16.72 7.59
N LYS A 153 3.49 -17.51 6.95
CA LYS A 153 2.86 -18.68 7.56
C LYS A 153 3.89 -19.73 8.00
N THR A 154 4.92 -19.98 7.16
CA THR A 154 6.01 -20.91 7.48
C THR A 154 6.81 -20.44 8.71
N MET A 155 7.14 -19.16 8.77
CA MET A 155 7.85 -18.58 9.92
C MET A 155 7.03 -18.68 11.22
N ILE A 156 5.73 -18.41 11.18
CA ILE A 156 4.85 -18.55 12.35
C ILE A 156 4.74 -20.03 12.78
N ALA A 157 4.63 -20.96 11.83
CA ALA A 157 4.61 -22.40 12.09
C ALA A 157 5.91 -22.86 12.79
N GLU A 158 7.05 -22.34 12.36
CA GLU A 158 8.37 -22.59 12.98
C GLU A 158 8.42 -22.08 14.43
N ILE A 159 7.96 -20.86 14.71
CA ILE A 159 7.86 -20.29 16.05
C ILE A 159 6.98 -21.14 16.97
N MET A 160 5.84 -21.62 16.43
CA MET A 160 4.87 -22.42 17.20
C MET A 160 5.26 -23.90 17.31
N HIS A 161 6.25 -24.36 16.55
CA HIS A 161 6.60 -25.79 16.41
C HIS A 161 5.38 -26.64 16.03
N LEU A 162 4.58 -26.16 15.05
CA LEU A 162 3.39 -26.83 14.52
C LEU A 162 3.52 -26.99 13.00
N PRO A 163 2.79 -27.98 12.42
CA PRO A 163 2.69 -28.09 10.97
C PRO A 163 2.16 -26.78 10.33
N VAL A 164 2.69 -26.42 9.17
CA VAL A 164 2.32 -25.16 8.49
C VAL A 164 0.82 -25.06 8.18
N ASP A 165 0.17 -26.20 7.99
CA ASP A 165 -1.28 -26.26 7.68
C ASP A 165 -2.17 -26.43 8.93
N ASP A 166 -1.58 -26.40 10.13
CA ASP A 166 -2.34 -26.39 11.36
C ASP A 166 -3.23 -25.15 11.47
N PRO A 167 -4.53 -25.29 11.80
CA PRO A 167 -5.41 -24.14 11.96
C PRO A 167 -4.95 -23.14 13.03
N ALA A 168 -4.21 -23.57 14.06
CA ALA A 168 -3.65 -22.69 15.08
C ALA A 168 -2.61 -21.72 14.47
N VAL A 169 -1.81 -22.18 13.49
CA VAL A 169 -0.85 -21.34 12.76
C VAL A 169 -1.57 -20.24 11.97
N ALA A 170 -2.67 -20.57 11.29
CA ALA A 170 -3.46 -19.57 10.58
C ALA A 170 -4.03 -18.50 11.53
N ARG A 171 -4.58 -18.93 12.68
CA ARG A 171 -5.06 -18.01 13.73
C ARG A 171 -3.92 -17.14 14.28
N GLY A 172 -2.75 -17.74 14.53
CA GLY A 172 -1.53 -17.04 14.93
C GLY A 172 -1.11 -15.96 13.93
N CYS A 173 -1.11 -16.27 12.64
CA CYS A 173 -0.82 -15.29 11.58
C CYS A 173 -1.75 -14.07 11.64
N ILE A 174 -3.07 -14.30 11.76
CA ILE A 174 -4.05 -13.21 11.85
C ILE A 174 -3.81 -12.38 13.11
N SER A 175 -3.58 -13.02 14.26
CA SER A 175 -3.35 -12.32 15.53
C SER A 175 -2.09 -11.44 15.51
N VAL A 176 -1.03 -11.87 14.85
CA VAL A 176 0.21 -11.08 14.68
C VAL A 176 0.01 -9.90 13.72
N LEU A 177 -0.76 -10.08 12.65
CA LEU A 177 -0.99 -9.02 11.65
C LEU A 177 -2.03 -7.98 12.10
N ALA A 178 -3.02 -8.37 12.90
CA ALA A 178 -4.15 -7.52 13.26
C ALA A 178 -3.77 -6.17 13.88
N PRO A 179 -2.81 -6.04 14.81
CA PRO A 179 -2.41 -4.74 15.35
C PRO A 179 -1.82 -3.81 14.28
N CYS A 180 -1.00 -4.34 13.37
CA CYS A 180 -0.43 -3.56 12.27
C CYS A 180 -1.53 -3.09 11.30
N GLN A 181 -2.48 -3.96 10.97
CA GLN A 181 -3.63 -3.62 10.12
C GLN A 181 -4.52 -2.57 10.79
N LEU A 182 -4.79 -2.71 12.08
CA LEU A 182 -5.56 -1.70 12.83
C LEU A 182 -4.89 -0.34 12.76
N MET A 183 -3.57 -0.26 12.98
CA MET A 183 -2.82 0.99 12.89
C MET A 183 -2.78 1.58 11.48
N LEU A 184 -2.89 0.73 10.44
CA LEU A 184 -2.95 1.17 9.06
C LEU A 184 -4.29 1.85 8.72
N ILE A 185 -5.41 1.32 9.24
CA ILE A 185 -6.77 1.79 8.93
C ILE A 185 -7.29 2.84 9.93
N ALA A 186 -6.78 2.85 11.15
CA ALA A 186 -7.23 3.76 12.20
C ALA A 186 -6.91 5.22 11.85
N ASN A 187 -7.82 6.11 12.22
CA ASN A 187 -7.57 7.55 12.12
C ASN A 187 -6.55 7.96 13.20
N ARG A 188 -5.36 8.36 12.74
CA ARG A 188 -4.24 8.70 13.64
C ARG A 188 -4.54 9.83 14.62
N ASP A 189 -5.32 10.84 14.19
CA ASP A 189 -5.68 11.96 15.08
C ASP A 189 -6.60 11.49 16.20
N VAL A 190 -7.48 10.52 15.90
CA VAL A 190 -8.34 9.90 16.93
C VAL A 190 -7.48 9.06 17.87
N VAL A 191 -6.59 8.22 17.33
CA VAL A 191 -5.69 7.39 18.16
C VAL A 191 -4.82 8.26 19.07
N SER A 192 -4.18 9.31 18.54
CA SER A 192 -3.31 10.19 19.33
C SER A 192 -4.07 10.99 20.41
N ARG A 193 -5.37 11.26 20.21
CA ARG A 193 -6.19 11.91 21.24
C ARG A 193 -6.69 10.93 22.30
N ALA A 194 -6.98 9.69 21.88
CA ALA A 194 -7.45 8.65 22.80
C ALA A 194 -6.30 8.06 23.64
N TYR A 195 -5.10 8.01 23.07
CA TYR A 195 -3.90 7.45 23.68
C TYR A 195 -2.72 8.41 23.49
N PRO A 196 -2.67 9.53 24.22
CA PRO A 196 -1.62 10.55 24.05
C PRO A 196 -0.22 10.05 24.41
N GLU A 197 -0.12 8.98 25.20
CA GLU A 197 1.14 8.34 25.58
C GLU A 197 1.73 7.49 24.46
N LEU A 198 0.95 7.16 23.41
CA LEU A 198 1.39 6.33 22.30
C LEU A 198 2.14 7.18 21.26
N ASP A 199 3.47 7.10 21.28
CA ASP A 199 4.30 7.75 20.27
C ASP A 199 4.29 6.98 18.95
N LEU A 200 3.51 7.48 17.98
CA LEU A 200 3.44 6.98 16.61
C LEU A 200 4.39 7.72 15.65
N SER A 201 5.36 8.48 16.17
CA SER A 201 6.43 9.09 15.38
C SER A 201 7.55 8.08 15.10
N PRO A 202 8.50 8.39 14.20
CA PRO A 202 9.66 7.53 13.98
C PRO A 202 10.48 7.24 15.24
N SER A 203 10.52 8.17 16.21
CA SER A 203 11.22 7.98 17.49
C SER A 203 10.56 6.94 18.40
N GLY A 204 9.24 6.81 18.35
CA GLY A 204 8.48 5.79 19.09
C GLY A 204 8.54 4.38 18.46
N GLY A 205 9.00 4.29 17.21
CA GLY A 205 9.06 3.03 16.46
C GLY A 205 9.72 1.86 17.23
N PRO A 206 10.93 2.01 17.79
CA PRO A 206 11.59 0.92 18.50
C PRO A 206 10.78 0.39 19.70
N ALA A 207 10.17 1.24 20.49
CA ALA A 207 9.31 0.85 21.62
C ALA A 207 8.07 0.09 21.14
N LEU A 208 7.45 0.55 20.04
CA LEU A 208 6.30 -0.11 19.44
C LEU A 208 6.67 -1.50 18.90
N VAL A 209 7.82 -1.65 18.23
CA VAL A 209 8.33 -2.96 17.78
C VAL A 209 8.53 -3.91 18.95
N ALA A 210 9.18 -3.44 20.02
CA ALA A 210 9.42 -4.26 21.20
C ALA A 210 8.12 -4.75 21.83
N HIS A 211 7.13 -3.86 21.95
CA HIS A 211 5.81 -4.20 22.48
C HIS A 211 5.07 -5.22 21.61
N LEU A 212 4.97 -4.96 20.29
CA LEU A 212 4.28 -5.84 19.36
C LEU A 212 4.94 -7.23 19.30
N ALA A 213 6.27 -7.28 19.31
CA ALA A 213 7.01 -8.54 19.31
C ALA A 213 6.79 -9.35 20.60
N ALA A 214 6.85 -8.70 21.76
CA ALA A 214 6.59 -9.35 23.04
C ALA A 214 5.18 -9.93 23.11
N PHE A 215 4.17 -9.13 22.73
CA PHE A 215 2.78 -9.55 22.72
C PHE A 215 2.54 -10.71 21.73
N ALA A 216 3.06 -10.59 20.51
CA ALA A 216 2.91 -11.62 19.47
C ALA A 216 3.56 -12.95 19.89
N LEU A 217 4.81 -12.91 20.37
CA LEU A 217 5.53 -14.11 20.76
C LEU A 217 4.89 -14.82 21.95
N ALA A 218 4.48 -14.08 22.99
CA ALA A 218 3.77 -14.66 24.13
C ALA A 218 2.42 -15.29 23.70
N GLY A 219 1.69 -14.64 22.81
CA GLY A 219 0.43 -15.17 22.25
C GLY A 219 0.64 -16.43 21.42
N LEU A 220 1.68 -16.46 20.58
CA LEU A 220 2.00 -17.64 19.77
C LEU A 220 2.42 -18.83 20.65
N ASP A 221 3.21 -18.61 21.69
CA ASP A 221 3.61 -19.65 22.64
C ASP A 221 2.40 -20.24 23.38
N ALA A 222 1.47 -19.39 23.83
CA ALA A 222 0.24 -19.83 24.50
C ALA A 222 -0.67 -20.62 23.56
N ILE A 223 -0.86 -20.16 22.33
CA ILE A 223 -1.68 -20.86 21.32
C ILE A 223 -1.03 -22.21 20.96
N ALA A 224 0.29 -22.26 20.80
CA ALA A 224 1.01 -23.50 20.50
C ALA A 224 0.91 -24.53 21.63
N ALA A 225 0.98 -24.08 22.87
CA ALA A 225 0.79 -24.96 24.04
C ALA A 225 -0.63 -25.56 24.07
N ALA A 226 -1.65 -24.73 23.82
CA ALA A 226 -3.05 -25.18 23.79
C ALA A 226 -3.35 -26.11 22.61
N ALA A 227 -2.65 -26.00 21.48
CA ALA A 227 -2.84 -26.87 20.32
C ALA A 227 -2.22 -28.27 20.49
N LYS A 228 -1.29 -28.42 21.45
CA LYS A 228 -0.62 -29.69 21.76
C LYS A 228 -1.27 -30.46 22.92
N ALA A 229 -2.17 -29.80 23.65
CA ALA A 229 -2.94 -30.38 24.75
C ALA A 229 -4.17 -31.13 24.25
#